data_d2cbff85ad2a9e1bf7be8dbd77789137
#
_entry.id   d2cbff85ad2a9e1bf7be8dbd77789137
#
_cell.length_a   1.000
_cell.length_b   1.000
_cell.length_c   1.000
_cell.angle_alpha   90.00
_cell.angle_beta   90.00
_cell.angle_gamma   90.00
#
_symmetry.space_group_name_H-M   'P 1'
#
loop_
_entity.id
_entity.type
_entity.pdbx_description
1 polymer ?
#
loop_
_entity_poly.entity_id
_entity_poly.type
_entity_poly.pdbx_seq_one_letter_code
_entity_poly.pdbx_strand_id
1 'polypeptide(L)'
;EQGAQGPAGEAGPAGPAGEVSQEAIDAAVEAALAEPEAEVGGTLVIYSGRKESLVADVIAAFEASSGVDVEVRYAKSAALAGTLELEGAISPADVFFSQDPVSLGVVAKAGLFDRLPADLLDNVPSWAVDRNGFWVGTSGRSRSLVVDTRDVTDAEMPSDIYGLADEKFRNRLGLAPTNSSFIAMIACMIESDGEEKVLEWLTAINGLGY
;
A
#
# COMPACT_ATOMS: atom_id res chain seq x y z
N GLU A 1 9.77 36.01 -36.51
CA GLU A 1 9.26 36.45 -35.18
C GLU A 1 8.38 35.32 -34.68
N GLN A 2 8.87 34.61 -33.66
CA GLN A 2 8.10 33.57 -32.93
C GLN A 2 7.22 34.29 -31.90
N GLY A 3 5.90 34.09 -32.02
CA GLY A 3 4.92 34.64 -31.10
C GLY A 3 5.11 34.11 -29.66
N ALA A 4 4.88 34.96 -28.68
CA ALA A 4 4.99 34.62 -27.25
C ALA A 4 4.01 33.47 -26.88
N GLN A 5 4.50 32.52 -26.12
CA GLN A 5 3.73 31.41 -25.54
C GLN A 5 2.68 32.00 -24.60
N GLY A 6 1.42 31.60 -24.75
CA GLY A 6 0.32 32.05 -23.90
C GLY A 6 0.51 31.57 -22.45
N PRO A 7 -0.16 32.22 -21.46
CA PRO A 7 -0.06 31.83 -20.05
C PRO A 7 -0.59 30.43 -19.84
N ALA A 8 0.02 29.72 -18.92
CA ALA A 8 -0.45 28.40 -18.46
C ALA A 8 -1.88 28.53 -17.90
N GLY A 9 -2.75 27.59 -18.27
CA GLY A 9 -4.12 27.54 -17.74
C GLY A 9 -4.13 27.36 -16.23
N GLU A 10 -5.14 27.92 -15.56
CA GLU A 10 -5.35 27.77 -14.13
C GLU A 10 -5.48 26.30 -13.74
N ALA A 11 -4.87 25.91 -12.63
CA ALA A 11 -5.04 24.58 -12.04
C ALA A 11 -6.53 24.36 -11.73
N GLY A 12 -7.08 23.23 -12.16
CA GLY A 12 -8.45 22.84 -11.84
C GLY A 12 -8.64 22.74 -10.33
N PRO A 13 -9.90 22.93 -9.82
CA PRO A 13 -10.18 22.78 -8.42
C PRO A 13 -9.81 21.38 -7.92
N ALA A 14 -9.23 21.30 -6.72
CA ALA A 14 -8.96 20.03 -6.07
C ALA A 14 -10.28 19.23 -5.98
N GLY A 15 -10.25 17.97 -6.40
CA GLY A 15 -11.38 17.08 -6.26
C GLY A 15 -11.78 16.97 -4.78
N PRO A 16 -13.09 16.74 -4.48
CA PRO A 16 -13.52 16.56 -3.11
C PRO A 16 -12.73 15.41 -2.48
N ALA A 17 -12.20 15.64 -1.29
CA ALA A 17 -11.62 14.58 -0.47
C ALA A 17 -12.73 13.53 -0.27
N GLY A 18 -12.46 12.29 -0.68
CA GLY A 18 -13.36 11.17 -0.44
C GLY A 18 -13.36 10.87 1.06
N GLU A 19 -14.12 11.59 1.83
CA GLU A 19 -14.48 11.20 3.18
C GLU A 19 -15.43 10.01 3.08
N VAL A 20 -14.91 8.81 3.32
CA VAL A 20 -15.78 7.68 3.66
C VAL A 20 -16.31 8.00 5.05
N SER A 21 -17.57 8.38 5.13
CA SER A 21 -18.20 8.72 6.43
C SER A 21 -18.19 7.46 7.32
N GLN A 22 -18.07 7.64 8.64
CA GLN A 22 -18.20 6.55 9.59
C GLN A 22 -19.49 5.77 9.39
N GLU A 23 -20.56 6.47 9.02
CA GLU A 23 -21.87 5.90 8.69
C GLU A 23 -21.85 4.95 7.48
N ALA A 24 -21.01 5.23 6.46
CA ALA A 24 -20.83 4.34 5.31
C ALA A 24 -19.98 3.11 5.68
N ILE A 25 -19.03 3.28 6.60
CA ILE A 25 -18.25 2.16 7.15
C ILE A 25 -19.15 1.27 8.00
N ASP A 26 -19.94 1.86 8.90
CA ASP A 26 -20.86 1.13 9.78
C ASP A 26 -21.96 0.41 8.97
N ALA A 27 -22.49 1.04 7.92
CA ALA A 27 -23.46 0.42 7.01
C ALA A 27 -22.85 -0.72 6.19
N ALA A 28 -21.60 -0.60 5.75
CA ALA A 28 -20.91 -1.67 5.04
C ALA A 28 -20.57 -2.85 5.97
N VAL A 29 -20.22 -2.56 7.22
CA VAL A 29 -20.00 -3.59 8.25
C VAL A 29 -21.32 -4.28 8.59
N GLU A 30 -22.41 -3.53 8.77
CA GLU A 30 -23.75 -4.08 9.06
C GLU A 30 -24.28 -4.92 7.87
N ALA A 31 -24.05 -4.48 6.63
CA ALA A 31 -24.41 -5.26 5.44
C ALA A 31 -23.57 -6.54 5.29
N ALA A 32 -22.30 -6.51 5.66
CA ALA A 32 -21.43 -7.69 5.66
C ALA A 32 -21.77 -8.69 6.78
N LEU A 33 -22.40 -8.21 7.86
CA LEU A 33 -22.84 -9.05 9.00
C LEU A 33 -24.29 -9.56 8.85
N ALA A 34 -25.05 -9.11 7.85
CA ALA A 34 -26.49 -9.34 7.75
C ALA A 34 -26.89 -10.69 7.12
N GLU A 35 -25.98 -11.44 6.53
CA GLU A 35 -26.23 -12.79 6.03
C GLU A 35 -25.50 -13.83 6.91
N PRO A 36 -26.20 -14.69 7.65
CA PRO A 36 -25.55 -15.82 8.29
C PRO A 36 -25.16 -16.83 7.21
N GLU A 37 -23.94 -16.73 6.71
CA GLU A 37 -23.35 -17.84 5.98
C GLU A 37 -23.23 -19.03 6.94
N ALA A 38 -23.49 -20.23 6.41
CA ALA A 38 -23.41 -21.48 7.16
C ALA A 38 -22.08 -21.51 7.94
N GLU A 39 -22.13 -21.90 9.24
CA GLU A 39 -20.94 -22.04 10.07
C GLU A 39 -19.88 -22.87 9.35
N VAL A 40 -18.92 -22.21 8.75
CA VAL A 40 -17.76 -22.83 8.13
C VAL A 40 -16.77 -23.07 9.27
N GLY A 41 -16.91 -24.16 10.00
CA GLY A 41 -15.96 -24.52 11.03
C GLY A 41 -14.59 -24.83 10.43
N GLY A 42 -13.54 -24.59 11.20
CA GLY A 42 -12.15 -24.83 10.81
C GLY A 42 -11.21 -23.76 11.33
N THR A 43 -9.95 -23.84 10.91
CA THR A 43 -8.91 -22.85 11.26
C THR A 43 -8.42 -22.19 9.98
N LEU A 44 -8.39 -20.85 9.98
CA LEU A 44 -7.81 -20.04 8.90
C LEU A 44 -6.45 -19.50 9.36
N VAL A 45 -5.39 -19.78 8.62
CA VAL A 45 -4.03 -19.32 8.94
C VAL A 45 -3.70 -18.09 8.10
N ILE A 46 -3.48 -16.95 8.76
CA ILE A 46 -3.15 -15.67 8.12
C ILE A 46 -1.69 -15.31 8.39
N TYR A 47 -0.91 -15.08 7.33
CA TYR A 47 0.39 -14.44 7.43
C TYR A 47 0.20 -12.94 7.23
N SER A 48 0.33 -12.15 8.32
CA SER A 48 0.05 -10.71 8.33
C SER A 48 1.30 -9.85 8.36
N GLY A 49 1.49 -9.06 7.30
CA GLY A 49 2.48 -7.99 7.24
C GLY A 49 2.05 -6.73 8.00
N ARG A 50 0.80 -6.69 8.48
CA ARG A 50 0.25 -5.61 9.29
C ARG A 50 0.46 -5.91 10.77
N LYS A 51 0.60 -4.86 11.59
CA LYS A 51 0.66 -5.02 13.05
C LYS A 51 -0.70 -5.50 13.56
N GLU A 52 -0.68 -6.35 14.57
CA GLU A 52 -1.86 -6.83 15.28
C GLU A 52 -2.84 -5.71 15.64
N SER A 53 -2.33 -4.63 16.25
CA SER A 53 -3.14 -3.47 16.65
C SER A 53 -3.90 -2.76 15.51
N LEU A 54 -3.65 -3.13 14.26
CA LEU A 54 -4.30 -2.54 13.07
C LEU A 54 -5.31 -3.49 12.42
N VAL A 55 -5.32 -4.76 12.80
CA VAL A 55 -6.13 -5.79 12.13
C VAL A 55 -6.88 -6.69 13.10
N ALA A 56 -6.56 -6.66 14.40
CA ALA A 56 -7.18 -7.53 15.40
C ALA A 56 -8.70 -7.41 15.43
N ASP A 57 -9.25 -6.19 15.36
CA ASP A 57 -10.69 -5.98 15.39
C ASP A 57 -11.40 -6.56 14.16
N VAL A 58 -10.77 -6.46 12.98
CA VAL A 58 -11.31 -7.04 11.74
C VAL A 58 -11.30 -8.56 11.83
N ILE A 59 -10.22 -9.15 12.35
CA ILE A 59 -10.09 -10.60 12.53
C ILE A 59 -11.13 -11.10 13.53
N ALA A 60 -11.26 -10.45 14.68
CA ALA A 60 -12.25 -10.80 15.69
C ALA A 60 -13.70 -10.70 15.17
N ALA A 61 -14.00 -9.70 14.35
CA ALA A 61 -15.30 -9.56 13.71
C ALA A 61 -15.56 -10.71 12.71
N PHE A 62 -14.55 -11.13 11.96
CA PHE A 62 -14.64 -12.27 11.05
C PHE A 62 -14.88 -13.57 11.83
N GLU A 63 -14.10 -13.86 12.88
CA GLU A 63 -14.28 -15.05 13.74
C GLU A 63 -15.71 -15.08 14.31
N ALA A 64 -16.19 -13.94 14.83
CA ALA A 64 -17.52 -13.85 15.41
C ALA A 64 -18.65 -14.07 14.39
N SER A 65 -18.47 -13.68 13.13
CA SER A 65 -19.48 -13.82 12.09
C SER A 65 -19.47 -15.16 11.37
N SER A 66 -18.27 -15.75 11.21
CA SER A 66 -18.10 -16.98 10.41
C SER A 66 -18.02 -18.26 11.26
N GLY A 67 -17.71 -18.16 12.57
CA GLY A 67 -17.41 -19.34 13.40
C GLY A 67 -16.08 -20.02 13.05
N VAL A 68 -15.22 -19.40 12.26
CA VAL A 68 -13.90 -19.90 11.89
C VAL A 68 -12.86 -19.38 12.89
N ASP A 69 -12.04 -20.27 13.46
CA ASP A 69 -10.90 -19.87 14.30
C ASP A 69 -9.78 -19.30 13.40
N VAL A 70 -9.16 -18.18 13.81
CA VAL A 70 -8.10 -17.55 13.03
C VAL A 70 -6.77 -17.59 13.75
N GLU A 71 -5.77 -18.21 13.13
CA GLU A 71 -4.38 -18.17 13.59
C GLU A 71 -3.59 -17.14 12.78
N VAL A 72 -2.91 -16.19 13.45
CA VAL A 72 -2.18 -15.13 12.76
C VAL A 72 -0.69 -15.15 13.08
N ARG A 73 0.12 -15.21 12.04
CA ARG A 73 1.57 -15.00 12.12
C ARG A 73 1.93 -13.58 11.70
N TYR A 74 2.37 -12.77 12.66
CA TYR A 74 2.76 -11.38 12.43
C TYR A 74 4.26 -11.25 12.14
N ALA A 75 4.64 -10.64 11.00
CA ALA A 75 6.01 -10.26 10.70
C ALA A 75 6.02 -9.15 9.61
N LYS A 76 7.20 -8.72 9.16
CA LYS A 76 7.31 -7.80 8.01
C LYS A 76 6.87 -8.52 6.72
N SER A 77 6.14 -7.84 5.83
CA SER A 77 5.64 -8.43 4.57
C SER A 77 6.73 -9.13 3.77
N ALA A 78 7.89 -8.49 3.60
CA ALA A 78 9.01 -9.09 2.87
C ALA A 78 9.56 -10.38 3.53
N ALA A 79 9.57 -10.45 4.87
CA ALA A 79 10.00 -11.65 5.59
C ALA A 79 8.99 -12.78 5.42
N LEU A 80 7.69 -12.47 5.47
CA LEU A 80 6.63 -13.44 5.24
C LEU A 80 6.61 -13.94 3.80
N ALA A 81 6.83 -13.06 2.83
CA ALA A 81 6.97 -13.46 1.42
C ALA A 81 8.12 -14.47 1.24
N GLY A 82 9.30 -14.19 1.83
CA GLY A 82 10.42 -15.13 1.81
C GLY A 82 10.12 -16.44 2.56
N THR A 83 9.33 -16.39 3.64
CA THR A 83 8.87 -17.61 4.34
C THR A 83 7.98 -18.44 3.43
N LEU A 84 6.98 -17.81 2.76
CA LEU A 84 6.09 -18.49 1.81
C LEU A 84 6.85 -19.12 0.66
N GLU A 85 7.87 -18.43 0.11
CA GLU A 85 8.74 -19.02 -0.94
C GLU A 85 9.50 -20.25 -0.45
N LEU A 86 9.99 -20.25 0.80
CA LEU A 86 10.69 -21.39 1.39
C LEU A 86 9.76 -22.56 1.72
N GLU A 87 8.57 -22.28 2.23
CA GLU A 87 7.55 -23.26 2.55
C GLU A 87 6.93 -23.85 1.27
N GLY A 88 6.78 -23.05 0.21
CA GLY A 88 6.23 -23.47 -1.07
C GLY A 88 4.83 -24.06 -0.92
N ALA A 89 4.57 -25.19 -1.61
CA ALA A 89 3.28 -25.85 -1.60
C ALA A 89 2.87 -26.52 -0.26
N ILE A 90 3.77 -26.54 0.73
CA ILE A 90 3.47 -27.07 2.07
C ILE A 90 3.27 -25.95 3.10
N SER A 91 3.18 -24.70 2.66
CA SER A 91 2.86 -23.60 3.55
C SER A 91 1.53 -23.83 4.26
N PRO A 92 1.45 -23.59 5.58
CA PRO A 92 0.20 -23.65 6.30
C PRO A 92 -0.66 -22.39 6.11
N ALA A 93 -0.15 -21.35 5.44
CA ALA A 93 -0.86 -20.10 5.27
C ALA A 93 -1.97 -20.20 4.21
N ASP A 94 -3.19 -19.88 4.61
CA ASP A 94 -4.33 -19.75 3.71
C ASP A 94 -4.41 -18.35 3.11
N VAL A 95 -4.01 -17.31 3.88
CA VAL A 95 -4.08 -15.91 3.47
C VAL A 95 -2.77 -15.19 3.74
N PHE A 96 -2.28 -14.45 2.75
CA PHE A 96 -1.19 -13.50 2.92
C PHE A 96 -1.71 -12.07 2.91
N PHE A 97 -1.79 -11.45 4.08
CA PHE A 97 -2.21 -10.06 4.25
C PHE A 97 -0.99 -9.13 4.23
N SER A 98 -0.56 -8.75 3.06
CA SER A 98 0.61 -7.90 2.88
C SER A 98 0.31 -6.42 3.13
N GLN A 99 1.35 -5.68 3.52
CA GLN A 99 1.31 -4.22 3.64
C GLN A 99 1.57 -3.50 2.32
N ASP A 100 2.12 -4.18 1.33
CA ASP A 100 2.58 -3.62 0.07
C ASP A 100 2.42 -4.59 -1.10
N PRO A 101 2.23 -4.09 -2.34
CA PRO A 101 2.04 -4.92 -3.52
C PRO A 101 3.33 -5.61 -4.00
N VAL A 102 4.52 -5.14 -3.61
CA VAL A 102 5.80 -5.74 -4.03
C VAL A 102 5.94 -7.12 -3.43
N SER A 103 5.67 -7.26 -2.12
CA SER A 103 5.67 -8.56 -1.43
C SER A 103 4.63 -9.52 -2.01
N LEU A 104 3.44 -9.02 -2.40
CA LEU A 104 2.43 -9.82 -3.10
C LEU A 104 2.93 -10.28 -4.47
N GLY A 105 3.59 -9.39 -5.21
CA GLY A 105 4.18 -9.70 -6.51
C GLY A 105 5.25 -10.81 -6.45
N VAL A 106 6.06 -10.84 -5.38
CA VAL A 106 7.05 -11.90 -5.15
C VAL A 106 6.35 -13.26 -5.01
N VAL A 107 5.34 -13.36 -4.14
CA VAL A 107 4.59 -14.61 -3.89
C VAL A 107 3.80 -15.04 -5.13
N ALA A 108 3.19 -14.09 -5.85
CA ALA A 108 2.50 -14.35 -7.12
C ALA A 108 3.44 -14.90 -8.20
N LYS A 109 4.66 -14.32 -8.31
CA LYS A 109 5.68 -14.78 -9.25
C LYS A 109 6.19 -16.18 -8.93
N ALA A 110 6.22 -16.55 -7.65
CA ALA A 110 6.54 -17.89 -7.20
C ALA A 110 5.41 -18.92 -7.48
N GLY A 111 4.25 -18.48 -7.95
CA GLY A 111 3.10 -19.35 -8.25
C GLY A 111 2.41 -19.92 -7.02
N LEU A 112 2.46 -19.20 -5.89
CA LEU A 112 1.94 -19.65 -4.60
C LEU A 112 0.55 -19.06 -4.27
N PHE A 113 -0.07 -18.31 -5.19
CA PHE A 113 -1.43 -17.82 -5.03
C PHE A 113 -2.38 -18.55 -5.96
N ASP A 114 -3.54 -18.90 -5.43
CA ASP A 114 -4.69 -19.25 -6.21
C ASP A 114 -5.40 -17.99 -6.75
N ARG A 115 -6.13 -18.16 -7.86
CA ARG A 115 -6.90 -17.08 -8.43
C ARG A 115 -8.13 -16.80 -7.58
N LEU A 116 -8.34 -15.51 -7.24
CA LEU A 116 -9.53 -15.12 -6.51
C LEU A 116 -10.81 -15.28 -7.36
N PRO A 117 -11.93 -15.64 -6.74
CA PRO A 117 -13.24 -15.66 -7.39
C PRO A 117 -13.63 -14.30 -7.97
N ALA A 118 -14.40 -14.31 -9.05
CA ALA A 118 -14.78 -13.10 -9.76
C ALA A 118 -15.61 -12.13 -8.90
N ASP A 119 -16.50 -12.65 -8.08
CA ASP A 119 -17.30 -11.89 -7.13
C ASP A 119 -16.48 -11.15 -6.09
N LEU A 120 -15.37 -11.72 -5.61
CA LEU A 120 -14.42 -11.00 -4.76
C LEU A 120 -13.69 -9.89 -5.50
N LEU A 121 -13.31 -10.11 -6.76
CA LEU A 121 -12.63 -9.10 -7.57
C LEU A 121 -13.56 -7.93 -7.91
N ASP A 122 -14.85 -8.17 -8.06
CA ASP A 122 -15.85 -7.15 -8.38
C ASP A 122 -16.18 -6.24 -7.18
N ASN A 123 -15.85 -6.65 -5.94
CA ASN A 123 -16.10 -5.87 -4.73
C ASN A 123 -15.09 -4.71 -4.52
N VAL A 124 -14.04 -4.63 -5.34
CA VAL A 124 -13.01 -3.57 -5.22
C VAL A 124 -12.85 -2.81 -6.54
N PRO A 125 -12.42 -1.54 -6.50
CA PRO A 125 -12.14 -0.79 -7.71
C PRO A 125 -11.09 -1.50 -8.58
N SER A 126 -11.24 -1.45 -9.90
CA SER A 126 -10.38 -2.16 -10.85
C SER A 126 -8.88 -1.82 -10.72
N TRP A 127 -8.54 -0.60 -10.26
CA TRP A 127 -7.15 -0.21 -9.98
C TRP A 127 -6.55 -0.90 -8.75
N ALA A 128 -7.37 -1.47 -7.87
CA ALA A 128 -6.97 -2.22 -6.69
C ALA A 128 -6.94 -3.75 -6.91
N VAL A 129 -7.22 -4.22 -8.13
CA VAL A 129 -7.18 -5.63 -8.51
C VAL A 129 -5.86 -5.93 -9.20
N ASP A 130 -5.20 -7.03 -8.83
CA ASP A 130 -4.09 -7.58 -9.60
C ASP A 130 -4.52 -7.96 -11.03
N ARG A 131 -3.67 -7.69 -12.01
CA ARG A 131 -3.96 -7.99 -13.43
C ARG A 131 -4.29 -9.46 -13.71
N ASN A 132 -3.75 -10.36 -12.89
CA ASN A 132 -3.99 -11.82 -13.01
C ASN A 132 -5.06 -12.32 -12.02
N GLY A 133 -5.59 -11.45 -11.16
CA GLY A 133 -6.62 -11.78 -10.18
C GLY A 133 -6.13 -12.60 -8.98
N PHE A 134 -4.88 -12.51 -8.61
CA PHE A 134 -4.31 -13.24 -7.48
C PHE A 134 -4.48 -12.53 -6.14
N TRP A 135 -4.69 -11.21 -6.14
CA TRP A 135 -4.87 -10.43 -4.93
C TRP A 135 -5.68 -9.15 -5.19
N VAL A 136 -6.18 -8.57 -4.13
CA VAL A 136 -6.89 -7.29 -4.13
C VAL A 136 -6.29 -6.34 -3.09
N GLY A 137 -6.34 -5.04 -3.35
CA GLY A 137 -6.00 -4.00 -2.40
C GLY A 137 -7.21 -3.65 -1.54
N THR A 138 -7.11 -3.81 -0.23
CA THR A 138 -8.19 -3.52 0.74
C THR A 138 -8.11 -2.11 1.29
N SER A 139 -6.94 -1.48 1.27
CA SER A 139 -6.75 -0.10 1.71
C SER A 139 -5.58 0.56 0.97
N GLY A 140 -5.70 1.85 0.67
CA GLY A 140 -4.66 2.64 0.04
C GLY A 140 -4.14 3.75 0.95
N ARG A 141 -2.86 4.11 0.78
CA ARG A 141 -2.23 5.25 1.44
C ARG A 141 -1.38 6.02 0.46
N SER A 142 -1.47 7.35 0.52
CA SER A 142 -0.51 8.19 -0.20
C SER A 142 0.76 8.35 0.63
N ARG A 143 1.89 8.42 -0.05
CA ARG A 143 3.10 8.93 0.56
C ARG A 143 3.10 10.44 0.39
N SER A 144 3.05 11.14 1.50
CA SER A 144 3.00 12.60 1.51
C SER A 144 4.29 13.17 2.12
N LEU A 145 4.64 14.36 1.66
CA LEU A 145 5.69 15.15 2.29
C LEU A 145 5.11 15.81 3.55
N VAL A 146 5.74 15.55 4.68
CA VAL A 146 5.40 16.20 5.96
C VAL A 146 6.50 17.18 6.30
N VAL A 147 6.15 18.41 6.58
CA VAL A 147 7.10 19.50 6.86
C VAL A 147 6.86 20.11 8.22
N ASP A 148 7.92 20.56 8.86
CA ASP A 148 7.82 21.47 10.01
C ASP A 148 7.57 22.89 9.51
N THR A 149 6.35 23.38 9.68
CA THR A 149 5.93 24.69 9.18
C THR A 149 6.60 25.86 9.92
N ARG A 150 7.39 25.60 10.97
CA ARG A 150 8.23 26.62 11.62
C ARG A 150 9.54 26.86 10.87
N ASP A 151 10.02 25.83 10.15
CA ASP A 151 11.33 25.83 9.49
C ASP A 151 11.24 25.80 7.97
N VAL A 152 10.09 25.43 7.41
CA VAL A 152 9.85 25.33 5.96
C VAL A 152 8.62 26.14 5.59
N THR A 153 8.80 27.13 4.74
CA THR A 153 7.70 27.93 4.19
C THR A 153 7.11 27.31 2.92
N ASP A 154 5.89 27.68 2.55
CA ASP A 154 5.25 27.24 1.32
C ASP A 154 6.09 27.54 0.07
N ALA A 155 6.84 28.65 0.07
CA ALA A 155 7.72 29.05 -1.03
C ALA A 155 8.96 28.14 -1.17
N GLU A 156 9.35 27.43 -0.11
CA GLU A 156 10.46 26.47 -0.12
C GLU A 156 10.03 25.06 -0.52
N MET A 157 8.71 24.79 -0.54
CA MET A 157 8.19 23.48 -0.90
C MET A 157 8.60 23.11 -2.32
N PRO A 158 9.11 21.88 -2.55
CA PRO A 158 9.39 21.41 -3.89
C PRO A 158 8.07 21.11 -4.63
N SER A 159 8.08 21.29 -5.95
CA SER A 159 6.93 20.98 -6.81
C SER A 159 6.66 19.49 -6.96
N ASP A 160 7.69 18.68 -6.78
CA ASP A 160 7.64 17.22 -6.86
C ASP A 160 8.69 16.57 -5.94
N ILE A 161 8.71 15.25 -5.91
CA ILE A 161 9.63 14.48 -5.06
C ILE A 161 11.10 14.68 -5.45
N TYR A 162 11.39 14.95 -6.72
CA TYR A 162 12.76 15.14 -7.22
C TYR A 162 13.36 16.43 -6.71
N GLY A 163 12.54 17.44 -6.45
CA GLY A 163 12.97 18.72 -5.85
C GLY A 163 13.52 18.58 -4.42
N LEU A 164 13.32 17.44 -3.74
CA LEU A 164 13.95 17.15 -2.45
C LEU A 164 15.47 16.98 -2.55
N ALA A 165 16.02 16.77 -3.74
CA ALA A 165 17.46 16.70 -3.97
C ALA A 165 18.16 18.08 -3.99
N ASP A 166 17.43 19.18 -3.81
CA ASP A 166 18.00 20.52 -3.71
C ASP A 166 18.87 20.66 -2.46
N GLU A 167 20.04 21.28 -2.62
CA GLU A 167 21.02 21.52 -1.54
C GLU A 167 20.44 22.25 -0.32
N LYS A 168 19.38 23.04 -0.50
CA LYS A 168 18.66 23.71 0.61
C LYS A 168 18.07 22.76 1.65
N PHE A 169 17.91 21.48 1.30
CA PHE A 169 17.40 20.43 2.19
C PHE A 169 18.51 19.61 2.87
N ARG A 170 19.78 20.01 2.74
CA ARG A 170 20.90 19.31 3.39
C ARG A 170 20.70 19.18 4.90
N ASN A 171 20.79 17.95 5.43
CA ASN A 171 20.57 17.59 6.83
C ASN A 171 19.16 17.99 7.36
N ARG A 172 18.18 18.18 6.48
CA ARG A 172 16.79 18.54 6.82
C ARG A 172 15.77 17.50 6.39
N LEU A 173 16.21 16.40 5.81
CA LEU A 173 15.35 15.31 5.33
C LEU A 173 15.25 14.21 6.37
N GLY A 174 14.03 13.68 6.55
CA GLY A 174 13.78 12.45 7.29
C GLY A 174 13.24 11.39 6.35
N LEU A 175 13.93 10.28 6.20
CA LEU A 175 13.55 9.18 5.31
C LEU A 175 13.47 7.86 6.09
N ALA A 176 12.74 6.90 5.53
CA ALA A 176 12.66 5.54 6.06
C ALA A 176 13.03 4.53 4.95
N PRO A 177 14.31 4.46 4.53
CA PRO A 177 14.72 3.73 3.34
C PRO A 177 14.53 2.21 3.45
N THR A 178 14.48 1.66 4.66
CA THR A 178 14.23 0.23 4.91
C THR A 178 12.75 -0.12 5.06
N ASN A 179 11.85 0.87 4.96
CA ASN A 179 10.42 0.64 5.05
C ASN A 179 9.89 0.08 3.72
N SER A 180 9.11 -1.00 3.76
CA SER A 180 8.59 -1.68 2.56
C SER A 180 7.79 -0.75 1.65
N SER A 181 7.01 0.18 2.21
CA SER A 181 6.26 1.13 1.40
C SER A 181 7.13 2.23 0.77
N PHE A 182 8.32 2.53 1.33
CA PHE A 182 9.30 3.37 0.65
C PHE A 182 9.91 2.63 -0.53
N ILE A 183 10.30 1.37 -0.33
CA ILE A 183 10.85 0.51 -1.40
C ILE A 183 9.81 0.34 -2.53
N ALA A 184 8.54 0.13 -2.20
CA ALA A 184 7.47 0.05 -3.18
C ALA A 184 7.31 1.36 -3.99
N MET A 185 7.42 2.52 -3.34
CA MET A 185 7.42 3.82 -4.03
C MET A 185 8.59 3.92 -5.02
N ILE A 186 9.80 3.53 -4.61
CA ILE A 186 10.97 3.54 -5.49
C ILE A 186 10.76 2.61 -6.70
N ALA A 187 10.21 1.42 -6.50
CA ALA A 187 9.89 0.51 -7.59
C ALA A 187 8.88 1.13 -8.59
N CYS A 188 7.85 1.80 -8.10
CA CYS A 188 6.91 2.52 -8.95
C CYS A 188 7.58 3.69 -9.70
N MET A 189 8.48 4.45 -9.05
CA MET A 189 9.22 5.53 -9.69
C MET A 189 10.14 4.99 -10.80
N ILE A 190 10.80 3.85 -10.60
CA ILE A 190 11.64 3.20 -11.61
C ILE A 190 10.78 2.81 -12.83
N GLU A 191 9.60 2.26 -12.62
CA GLU A 191 8.70 1.86 -13.69
C GLU A 191 8.16 3.08 -14.47
N SER A 192 7.85 4.19 -13.79
CA SER A 192 7.27 5.39 -14.42
C SER A 192 8.31 6.32 -15.04
N ASP A 193 9.45 6.51 -14.37
CA ASP A 193 10.39 7.59 -14.67
C ASP A 193 11.75 7.10 -15.16
N GLY A 194 12.00 5.78 -15.07
CA GLY A 194 13.23 5.12 -15.44
C GLY A 194 14.26 4.99 -14.31
N GLU A 195 15.03 3.91 -14.34
CA GLU A 195 16.00 3.54 -13.30
C GLU A 195 17.10 4.59 -13.12
N GLU A 196 17.62 5.12 -14.21
CA GLU A 196 18.74 6.09 -14.21
C GLU A 196 18.36 7.36 -13.42
N LYS A 197 17.20 7.95 -13.75
CA LYS A 197 16.69 9.16 -13.07
C LYS A 197 16.46 8.93 -11.59
N VAL A 198 15.90 7.78 -11.22
CA VAL A 198 15.62 7.44 -9.82
C VAL A 198 16.91 7.19 -9.05
N LEU A 199 17.90 6.55 -9.67
CA LEU A 199 19.21 6.30 -9.07
C LEU A 199 19.98 7.61 -8.84
N GLU A 200 19.94 8.54 -9.80
CA GLU A 200 20.50 9.89 -9.65
C GLU A 200 19.87 10.63 -8.47
N TRP A 201 18.55 10.61 -8.37
CA TRP A 201 17.83 11.23 -7.25
C TRP A 201 18.18 10.60 -5.91
N LEU A 202 18.19 9.28 -5.79
CA LEU A 202 18.58 8.57 -4.57
C LEU A 202 20.02 8.88 -4.15
N THR A 203 20.93 8.98 -5.13
CA THR A 203 22.33 9.34 -4.90
C THR A 203 22.44 10.77 -4.37
N ALA A 204 21.71 11.71 -4.96
CA ALA A 204 21.68 13.10 -4.52
C ALA A 204 21.12 13.23 -3.10
N ILE A 205 19.98 12.60 -2.80
CA ILE A 205 19.35 12.56 -1.47
C ILE A 205 20.33 11.98 -0.43
N ASN A 206 20.99 10.86 -0.75
CA ASN A 206 21.97 10.26 0.15
C ASN A 206 23.17 11.20 0.42
N GLY A 207 23.58 11.97 -0.57
CA GLY A 207 24.64 12.98 -0.45
C GLY A 207 24.26 14.20 0.41
N LEU A 208 22.95 14.47 0.57
CA LEU A 208 22.46 15.57 1.42
C LEU A 208 22.47 15.20 2.92
N GLY A 209 22.48 13.92 3.25
CA GLY A 209 22.30 13.41 4.63
C GLY A 209 20.83 13.43 5.08
N TYR A 210 20.44 12.43 5.87
CA TYR A 210 19.10 12.28 6.46
C TYR A 210 19.15 11.45 7.75
#